data_b635797af6bd5425de696f577bdd935b
#
_entry.id   b635797af6bd5425de696f577bdd935b
#
_cell.length_a   1.000
_cell.length_b   1.000
_cell.length_c   1.000
_cell.angle_alpha   90.00
_cell.angle_beta   90.00
_cell.angle_gamma   90.00
#
_symmetry.space_group_name_H-M   'P 1'
#
loop_
_entity.id
_entity.type
_entity.pdbx_description
1 polymer ?
#
loop_
_entity_poly.entity_id
_entity_poly.type
_entity_poly.pdbx_seq_one_letter_code
_entity_poly.pdbx_strand_id
1 'polypeptide(L)'
;MKSWFAVAAIAASLSTLACGSVAPATGAGGTSGGGTGGSSRGGTGGSSAPGAGGSSAGSGGDPGSGGDSGSSGTSGTSGASGTAGASGTGGDVDGGSTDGSPGSDGPPDGTVACPATCPAGTWDLDRDPATGMCGCEYSCNKISDVDPIDLGYTDDNCDGSDGMVAKCVFVSASMGSVAGAGTRQQPVVTIARGIEIARTNGLAAVCVSGESYNEAVTVASGVSIYGGFNATDPTFPFRRAPGARTQVTAPGIVFDAPAIAAETHLEGLTINATTPSAPGSSTYGVRLGGGAGRLFVRYNAIQAARGADGGNGADGLALSPAMAPSGNPGVNGTSSGNAGGTGGPQTVCAEVGGAGGPGGFDIQVGGSGSQGSGLTPVGVGGRPNSAGACLGVTGNSTGGDGAPHAANGASGMPGIGGAALGLILSGLYTPADGGDGMKGLNGKGGSGGGGGGGGDNGTLCQSDRGGGGGSGGCGGIGGNLGGKGRGGGGSFAVFVAGGMITVSDNQLSTLGGGKGGKGGAASPGQQGGNGAPGGSAADDGGQGGMGGRGSAGGAGGPGGGGGGGPSICVARGPGASVLFMNVSCSTGAPGLGGPGGASPTGVAGGIGANGLAGENLQLN
;
A
#
# COMPACT_ATOMS: atom_id res chain seq x y z
N MET A 1 -36.49 -28.01 31.02
CA MET A 1 -36.02 -29.35 31.42
C MET A 1 -34.68 -29.60 30.76
N LYS A 2 -33.62 -29.72 31.58
CA LYS A 2 -32.31 -30.40 31.42
C LYS A 2 -31.62 -30.33 30.03
N SER A 3 -30.72 -29.40 29.82
CA SER A 3 -29.23 -29.43 29.98
C SER A 3 -28.52 -30.74 29.58
N TRP A 4 -27.63 -30.65 28.60
CA TRP A 4 -26.35 -31.40 28.58
C TRP A 4 -25.31 -30.63 27.76
N PHE A 5 -24.29 -30.14 28.48
CA PHE A 5 -23.01 -29.63 27.94
C PHE A 5 -22.11 -30.84 27.68
N ALA A 6 -21.46 -30.88 26.52
CA ALA A 6 -20.33 -31.76 26.29
C ALA A 6 -19.11 -30.89 26.03
N VAL A 7 -18.17 -30.90 26.97
CA VAL A 7 -16.84 -30.31 26.89
C VAL A 7 -15.91 -31.34 26.23
N ALA A 8 -15.33 -31.03 25.09
CA ALA A 8 -14.24 -31.81 24.49
C ALA A 8 -12.90 -31.12 24.82
N ALA A 9 -12.09 -31.77 25.63
CA ALA A 9 -10.72 -31.38 25.93
C ALA A 9 -9.80 -31.84 24.77
N ILE A 10 -9.05 -30.91 24.19
CA ILE A 10 -7.96 -31.22 23.24
C ILE A 10 -6.67 -31.18 24.02
N ALA A 11 -6.04 -32.35 24.14
CA ALA A 11 -4.68 -32.52 24.69
C ALA A 11 -3.63 -32.05 23.70
N ALA A 12 -2.82 -31.09 24.11
CA ALA A 12 -1.62 -30.66 23.37
C ALA A 12 -0.45 -31.59 23.70
N SER A 13 0.04 -32.33 22.73
CA SER A 13 1.29 -33.09 22.81
C SER A 13 2.47 -32.20 22.45
N LEU A 14 3.31 -31.89 23.46
CA LEU A 14 4.63 -31.30 23.29
C LEU A 14 5.59 -32.36 22.74
N SER A 15 6.12 -32.15 21.54
CA SER A 15 7.26 -32.89 21.02
C SER A 15 8.54 -32.08 21.27
N THR A 16 9.37 -32.56 22.17
CA THR A 16 10.74 -32.07 22.41
C THR A 16 11.64 -32.49 21.27
N LEU A 17 12.18 -31.57 20.51
CA LEU A 17 13.33 -31.82 19.61
C LEU A 17 14.62 -31.50 20.34
N ALA A 18 15.44 -32.52 20.45
CA ALA A 18 16.80 -32.48 21.02
C ALA A 18 17.77 -31.74 20.09
N CYS A 19 18.54 -30.80 20.64
CA CYS A 19 19.69 -30.19 20.01
C CYS A 19 20.83 -31.21 19.85
N GLY A 20 21.17 -31.53 18.62
CA GLY A 20 22.43 -32.25 18.28
C GLY A 20 23.55 -31.25 18.07
N SER A 21 24.56 -31.30 18.92
CA SER A 21 25.84 -30.59 18.78
C SER A 21 26.71 -31.24 17.70
N VAL A 22 27.16 -30.44 16.73
CA VAL A 22 28.18 -30.86 15.75
C VAL A 22 29.51 -30.19 16.12
N ALA A 23 30.52 -30.98 16.39
CA ALA A 23 31.90 -30.58 16.68
C ALA A 23 32.64 -30.16 15.40
N PRO A 24 33.63 -29.25 15.48
CA PRO A 24 34.40 -28.82 14.33
C PRO A 24 35.49 -29.84 13.96
N ALA A 25 35.61 -30.17 12.69
CA ALA A 25 36.70 -30.95 12.12
C ALA A 25 37.90 -30.04 11.79
N THR A 26 39.01 -30.33 12.43
CA THR A 26 40.34 -29.83 12.10
C THR A 26 40.91 -30.63 10.94
N GLY A 27 41.33 -29.94 9.87
CA GLY A 27 42.07 -30.56 8.77
C GLY A 27 43.15 -29.62 8.27
N ALA A 28 44.40 -30.06 8.45
CA ALA A 28 45.63 -29.34 8.16
C ALA A 28 46.07 -29.46 6.69
N GLY A 29 46.75 -28.43 6.19
CA GLY A 29 47.98 -28.59 5.41
C GLY A 29 47.86 -28.64 3.88
N GLY A 30 48.58 -27.75 3.22
CA GLY A 30 48.89 -27.87 1.80
C GLY A 30 49.47 -26.60 1.19
N THR A 31 50.75 -26.59 1.13
CA THR A 31 51.69 -25.57 0.67
C THR A 31 51.72 -25.30 -0.84
N SER A 32 52.16 -24.08 -1.20
CA SER A 32 53.12 -23.67 -2.24
C SER A 32 52.69 -23.42 -3.71
N GLY A 33 53.23 -22.32 -4.21
CA GLY A 33 53.49 -21.99 -5.63
C GLY A 33 52.83 -20.69 -6.07
N GLY A 34 53.40 -19.55 -6.20
CA GLY A 34 54.66 -19.16 -6.84
C GLY A 34 54.40 -18.78 -8.30
N GLY A 35 54.45 -17.51 -8.68
CA GLY A 35 54.31 -17.12 -10.07
C GLY A 35 54.13 -15.59 -10.23
N THR A 36 55.17 -14.92 -10.19
CA THR A 36 55.73 -13.73 -10.83
C THR A 36 55.09 -13.18 -12.12
N GLY A 37 54.92 -11.87 -12.18
CA GLY A 37 55.43 -11.03 -13.25
C GLY A 37 54.46 -10.50 -14.28
N GLY A 38 54.48 -9.19 -14.46
CA GLY A 38 54.00 -8.56 -15.66
C GLY A 38 53.62 -7.10 -15.52
N SER A 39 54.59 -6.21 -15.49
CA SER A 39 54.48 -4.78 -15.71
C SER A 39 54.26 -4.47 -17.18
N SER A 40 53.50 -3.41 -17.52
CA SER A 40 53.84 -2.33 -18.44
C SER A 40 52.63 -1.42 -18.66
N ARG A 41 52.75 -0.15 -18.31
CA ARG A 41 52.96 1.06 -19.14
C ARG A 41 51.89 1.21 -20.20
N GLY A 42 51.18 2.31 -20.34
CA GLY A 42 51.37 3.73 -20.21
C GLY A 42 50.59 4.39 -21.37
N GLY A 43 50.11 5.58 -21.24
CA GLY A 43 49.47 6.32 -22.29
C GLY A 43 48.58 7.42 -21.73
N THR A 44 49.10 8.47 -21.40
CA THR A 44 49.08 9.91 -21.64
C THR A 44 48.06 10.40 -22.68
N GLY A 45 47.31 11.44 -22.27
CA GLY A 45 47.08 12.61 -23.06
C GLY A 45 45.65 12.93 -23.45
N GLY A 46 45.23 14.13 -23.07
CA GLY A 46 44.16 14.82 -23.76
C GLY A 46 43.26 15.71 -22.89
N SER A 47 43.83 16.84 -22.46
CA SER A 47 43.08 18.02 -21.99
C SER A 47 42.40 18.73 -23.15
N SER A 48 41.19 19.21 -22.92
CA SER A 48 40.74 20.54 -23.39
C SER A 48 39.32 20.88 -22.92
N ALA A 49 39.23 21.86 -22.08
CA ALA A 49 38.11 22.80 -21.95
C ALA A 49 38.58 24.08 -22.70
N PRO A 50 37.81 25.17 -22.90
CA PRO A 50 36.44 25.51 -22.47
C PRO A 50 35.59 26.13 -23.60
N GLY A 51 34.31 26.28 -23.39
CA GLY A 51 33.44 27.10 -24.20
C GLY A 51 32.40 27.80 -23.35
N ALA A 52 32.66 29.06 -23.07
CA ALA A 52 31.72 29.98 -22.41
C ALA A 52 30.77 30.60 -23.45
N GLY A 53 29.63 30.99 -23.01
CA GLY A 53 28.85 32.03 -23.66
C GLY A 53 27.37 31.81 -23.75
N GLY A 54 26.60 32.70 -23.09
CA GLY A 54 25.32 33.13 -23.56
C GLY A 54 24.24 33.36 -22.52
N SER A 55 24.38 34.47 -21.77
CA SER A 55 23.28 35.11 -21.03
C SER A 55 22.23 35.68 -21.98
N SER A 56 20.97 35.56 -21.64
CA SER A 56 20.04 36.69 -21.79
C SER A 56 18.85 36.55 -20.86
N ALA A 57 18.71 37.57 -20.06
CA ALA A 57 17.62 37.90 -19.17
C ALA A 57 16.39 38.32 -19.97
N GLY A 58 15.25 38.02 -19.45
CA GLY A 58 13.97 38.56 -19.83
C GLY A 58 13.06 38.64 -18.61
N SER A 59 13.05 39.81 -18.07
CA SER A 59 12.25 40.29 -16.94
C SER A 59 10.80 40.51 -17.29
N GLY A 60 9.91 40.33 -16.31
CA GLY A 60 8.85 41.30 -16.09
C GLY A 60 7.42 40.80 -16.29
N GLY A 61 6.64 40.87 -15.23
CA GLY A 61 5.25 41.14 -15.34
C GLY A 61 4.29 40.42 -14.41
N ASP A 62 4.25 40.73 -13.15
CA ASP A 62 3.08 40.82 -12.29
C ASP A 62 2.64 42.28 -12.25
N PRO A 63 1.43 42.67 -11.73
CA PRO A 63 0.27 41.93 -11.23
C PRO A 63 -1.07 42.45 -11.76
N GLY A 64 -2.16 41.76 -11.56
CA GLY A 64 -3.51 42.26 -11.76
C GLY A 64 -4.49 41.62 -10.79
N SER A 65 -4.69 42.33 -9.73
CA SER A 65 -5.73 42.17 -8.72
C SER A 65 -7.10 42.62 -9.21
N GLY A 66 -8.15 42.09 -8.59
CA GLY A 66 -9.48 42.72 -8.51
C GLY A 66 -10.55 41.93 -9.20
N GLY A 67 -11.54 41.55 -8.51
CA GLY A 67 -12.70 42.14 -7.93
C GLY A 67 -13.82 41.19 -8.12
N ASP A 68 -14.34 40.71 -7.13
CA ASP A 68 -15.56 41.03 -6.39
C ASP A 68 -16.88 40.77 -7.11
N SER A 69 -17.69 39.95 -6.41
CA SER A 69 -19.10 40.10 -6.06
C SER A 69 -20.17 40.21 -7.16
N GLY A 70 -21.17 39.37 -6.94
CA GLY A 70 -22.54 39.53 -7.46
C GLY A 70 -23.27 38.21 -7.39
N SER A 71 -23.92 37.86 -6.33
CA SER A 71 -25.19 38.22 -5.73
C SER A 71 -26.39 37.82 -6.57
N SER A 72 -27.08 36.80 -6.03
CA SER A 72 -28.54 36.64 -5.89
C SER A 72 -29.49 37.10 -7.03
N GLY A 73 -30.34 36.17 -7.38
CA GLY A 73 -31.59 36.42 -8.10
C GLY A 73 -32.42 35.16 -8.11
N THR A 74 -33.12 34.94 -7.09
CA THR A 74 -34.53 34.82 -6.75
C THR A 74 -35.48 34.56 -7.93
N SER A 75 -36.18 33.45 -7.79
CA SER A 75 -37.61 33.19 -7.93
C SER A 75 -38.36 33.78 -9.13
N GLY A 76 -38.95 32.86 -9.85
CA GLY A 76 -40.07 33.13 -10.77
C GLY A 76 -41.01 31.94 -10.77
N THR A 77 -42.00 32.06 -9.92
CA THR A 77 -43.19 31.21 -9.80
C THR A 77 -44.17 31.47 -10.92
N SER A 78 -44.95 30.43 -11.24
CA SER A 78 -46.35 30.40 -11.60
C SER A 78 -46.79 30.71 -13.03
N GLY A 79 -47.70 29.84 -13.45
CA GLY A 79 -48.68 29.98 -14.50
C GLY A 79 -49.08 28.60 -15.00
N ALA A 80 -49.93 27.90 -14.43
CA ALA A 80 -51.39 27.83 -14.32
C ALA A 80 -52.05 27.51 -15.67
N SER A 81 -52.65 26.33 -15.70
CA SER A 81 -53.95 25.92 -16.17
C SER A 81 -54.52 26.52 -17.50
N GLY A 82 -54.82 25.62 -18.39
CA GLY A 82 -55.70 25.81 -19.50
C GLY A 82 -56.58 24.59 -19.71
N THR A 83 -57.74 24.66 -19.13
CA THR A 83 -58.85 23.74 -19.19
C THR A 83 -59.51 23.68 -20.60
N ALA A 84 -59.93 22.48 -20.95
CA ALA A 84 -61.14 22.08 -21.60
C ALA A 84 -61.84 23.05 -22.61
N GLY A 85 -62.13 22.55 -23.78
CA GLY A 85 -63.11 23.08 -24.72
C GLY A 85 -63.84 21.95 -25.41
N ALA A 86 -65.05 21.78 -25.00
CA ALA A 86 -66.02 20.81 -25.45
C ALA A 86 -66.64 21.17 -26.81
N SER A 87 -67.08 20.11 -27.48
CA SER A 87 -68.33 20.03 -28.29
C SER A 87 -68.69 21.13 -29.31
N GLY A 88 -68.79 20.65 -30.52
CA GLY A 88 -69.55 21.30 -31.58
C GLY A 88 -70.35 20.28 -32.38
N THR A 89 -71.56 20.17 -32.05
CA THR A 89 -72.63 19.42 -32.76
C THR A 89 -73.10 20.20 -33.98
N GLY A 90 -73.45 19.46 -35.01
CA GLY A 90 -74.58 19.86 -35.83
C GLY A 90 -74.30 20.30 -37.26
N GLY A 91 -75.00 19.65 -38.17
CA GLY A 91 -75.28 20.15 -39.48
C GLY A 91 -75.63 19.10 -40.49
N ASP A 92 -76.82 18.54 -40.37
CA ASP A 92 -77.50 17.88 -41.48
C ASP A 92 -77.74 18.88 -42.63
N VAL A 93 -77.56 18.44 -43.86
CA VAL A 93 -78.45 18.72 -44.96
C VAL A 93 -78.40 17.65 -46.03
N ASP A 94 -79.59 17.20 -46.32
CA ASP A 94 -79.99 16.28 -47.35
C ASP A 94 -79.58 16.68 -48.78
N GLY A 95 -79.48 15.64 -49.61
CA GLY A 95 -79.42 15.83 -51.06
C GLY A 95 -79.34 14.47 -51.76
N GLY A 96 -80.47 13.83 -51.88
CA GLY A 96 -80.62 12.59 -52.63
C GLY A 96 -80.40 12.75 -54.11
N SER A 97 -79.98 11.67 -54.72
CA SER A 97 -80.50 11.25 -56.01
C SER A 97 -80.14 9.79 -56.27
N THR A 98 -81.13 9.06 -56.52
CA THR A 98 -81.24 7.73 -57.10
C THR A 98 -80.41 7.59 -58.38
N ASP A 99 -79.68 6.50 -58.58
CA ASP A 99 -79.98 5.51 -59.61
C ASP A 99 -79.11 4.27 -59.54
N GLY A 100 -79.77 3.17 -59.76
CA GLY A 100 -79.31 1.85 -59.59
C GLY A 100 -78.46 1.28 -60.71
N SER A 101 -77.78 0.28 -60.37
CA SER A 101 -77.84 -1.02 -61.09
C SER A 101 -76.89 -1.98 -60.43
N PRO A 102 -77.17 -3.28 -60.49
CA PRO A 102 -76.49 -4.24 -59.70
C PRO A 102 -75.30 -4.81 -60.48
N GLY A 103 -74.21 -5.06 -59.76
CA GLY A 103 -73.13 -5.70 -60.47
C GLY A 103 -71.94 -6.03 -59.57
N SER A 104 -71.90 -7.29 -59.36
CA SER A 104 -70.76 -8.08 -58.88
C SER A 104 -70.50 -8.08 -57.35
N ASP A 105 -71.06 -9.12 -56.78
CA ASP A 105 -70.59 -9.77 -55.60
C ASP A 105 -69.04 -10.00 -55.71
N GLY A 106 -68.25 -9.09 -55.15
CA GLY A 106 -66.91 -9.38 -54.79
C GLY A 106 -66.97 -10.41 -53.65
N PRO A 107 -66.09 -11.39 -53.64
CA PRO A 107 -66.07 -12.32 -52.53
C PRO A 107 -65.89 -11.56 -51.22
N PRO A 108 -66.56 -11.99 -50.13
CA PRO A 108 -66.36 -11.36 -48.83
C PRO A 108 -64.89 -11.35 -48.54
N ASP A 109 -64.43 -10.18 -48.12
CA ASP A 109 -63.07 -9.99 -47.58
C ASP A 109 -62.75 -11.17 -46.68
N GLY A 110 -61.92 -12.07 -47.23
CA GLY A 110 -61.54 -13.29 -46.51
C GLY A 110 -60.72 -12.87 -45.31
N THR A 111 -61.37 -12.75 -44.17
CA THR A 111 -60.69 -12.84 -42.89
C THR A 111 -59.91 -14.12 -42.91
N VAL A 112 -58.61 -14.03 -43.21
CA VAL A 112 -57.70 -15.16 -43.09
C VAL A 112 -57.81 -15.58 -41.64
N ALA A 113 -58.47 -16.72 -41.40
CA ALA A 113 -58.58 -17.29 -40.08
C ALA A 113 -57.15 -17.60 -39.62
N CYS A 114 -56.69 -16.87 -38.61
CA CYS A 114 -55.36 -17.07 -38.05
C CYS A 114 -55.26 -18.48 -37.49
N PRO A 115 -54.24 -19.25 -37.88
CA PRO A 115 -54.00 -20.59 -37.31
C PRO A 115 -53.77 -20.46 -35.81
N ALA A 116 -54.24 -21.44 -35.04
CA ALA A 116 -54.05 -21.50 -33.60
C ALA A 116 -52.55 -21.64 -33.16
N THR A 117 -51.71 -21.96 -34.11
CA THR A 117 -50.24 -22.13 -33.92
C THR A 117 -49.52 -21.59 -35.16
N CYS A 118 -48.38 -20.99 -34.98
CA CYS A 118 -47.55 -20.49 -36.07
C CYS A 118 -47.15 -21.62 -37.04
N PRO A 119 -47.05 -21.33 -38.36
CA PRO A 119 -46.49 -22.25 -39.34
C PRO A 119 -45.07 -22.68 -38.97
N ALA A 120 -44.66 -23.86 -39.43
CA ALA A 120 -43.31 -24.38 -39.17
C ALA A 120 -42.24 -23.39 -39.63
N GLY A 121 -41.31 -23.06 -38.73
CA GLY A 121 -40.24 -22.09 -38.97
C GLY A 121 -40.62 -20.64 -38.67
N THR A 122 -41.80 -20.39 -38.13
CA THR A 122 -42.21 -19.07 -37.63
C THR A 122 -42.68 -19.17 -36.18
N TRP A 123 -42.54 -18.10 -35.44
CA TRP A 123 -42.76 -18.04 -33.98
C TRP A 123 -43.44 -16.76 -33.59
N ASP A 124 -44.36 -16.83 -32.62
CA ASP A 124 -45.00 -15.73 -31.94
C ASP A 124 -44.21 -15.43 -30.66
N LEU A 125 -43.42 -14.35 -30.66
CA LEU A 125 -42.55 -14.00 -29.55
C LEU A 125 -43.15 -12.95 -28.63
N ASP A 126 -44.01 -12.08 -29.14
CA ASP A 126 -44.63 -10.99 -28.38
C ASP A 126 -46.05 -11.31 -27.90
N ARG A 127 -46.64 -12.38 -28.40
CA ARG A 127 -48.02 -12.83 -28.15
C ARG A 127 -49.06 -11.80 -28.56
N ASP A 128 -48.74 -10.96 -29.55
CA ASP A 128 -49.68 -10.01 -30.15
C ASP A 128 -50.14 -10.52 -31.49
N PRO A 129 -51.41 -10.95 -31.62
CA PRO A 129 -51.93 -11.47 -32.89
C PRO A 129 -51.97 -10.40 -34.00
N ALA A 130 -51.73 -9.14 -33.71
CA ALA A 130 -51.69 -8.04 -34.70
C ALA A 130 -50.32 -7.88 -35.35
N THR A 131 -49.27 -8.50 -34.84
CA THR A 131 -47.91 -8.43 -35.42
C THR A 131 -47.68 -9.57 -36.42
N GLY A 132 -46.91 -9.31 -37.47
CA GLY A 132 -46.61 -10.30 -38.50
C GLY A 132 -47.83 -10.88 -39.21
N MET A 133 -47.76 -12.15 -39.62
CA MET A 133 -48.88 -12.90 -40.14
C MET A 133 -49.58 -13.65 -38.99
N CYS A 134 -50.63 -13.03 -38.41
CA CYS A 134 -51.39 -13.62 -37.31
C CYS A 134 -50.60 -13.88 -36.03
N GLY A 135 -49.72 -12.95 -35.65
CA GLY A 135 -48.86 -13.11 -34.49
C GLY A 135 -47.61 -14.01 -34.72
N CYS A 136 -47.30 -14.34 -35.98
CA CYS A 136 -46.14 -15.16 -36.31
C CYS A 136 -45.05 -14.30 -36.98
N GLU A 137 -44.47 -13.38 -36.22
CA GLU A 137 -43.58 -12.35 -36.73
C GLU A 137 -42.10 -12.77 -36.84
N TYR A 138 -41.69 -13.84 -36.14
CA TYR A 138 -40.31 -14.27 -36.11
C TYR A 138 -40.04 -15.51 -36.93
N SER A 139 -39.17 -15.39 -37.94
CA SER A 139 -38.73 -16.51 -38.77
C SER A 139 -37.42 -17.09 -38.25
N CYS A 140 -37.44 -18.33 -37.78
CA CYS A 140 -36.29 -19.02 -37.21
C CYS A 140 -36.40 -20.53 -37.39
N ASN A 141 -35.30 -21.16 -37.72
CA ASN A 141 -35.23 -22.64 -37.82
C ASN A 141 -34.64 -23.21 -36.51
N LYS A 142 -35.49 -23.74 -35.65
CA LYS A 142 -35.08 -24.27 -34.36
C LYS A 142 -34.15 -25.47 -34.51
N ILE A 143 -32.95 -25.38 -33.96
CA ILE A 143 -31.91 -26.40 -33.99
C ILE A 143 -31.87 -27.17 -32.67
N SER A 144 -32.05 -26.45 -31.53
CA SER A 144 -31.91 -26.98 -30.18
C SER A 144 -32.89 -26.32 -29.22
N ASP A 145 -33.15 -26.93 -28.06
CA ASP A 145 -33.82 -26.28 -26.92
C ASP A 145 -32.83 -25.53 -26.00
N VAL A 146 -31.53 -25.75 -26.21
CA VAL A 146 -30.45 -25.10 -25.49
C VAL A 146 -29.71 -24.20 -26.46
N ASP A 147 -29.62 -22.94 -26.13
CA ASP A 147 -28.99 -21.91 -26.93
C ASP A 147 -27.89 -21.22 -26.09
N PRO A 148 -26.64 -21.70 -26.11
CA PRO A 148 -25.53 -20.98 -25.50
C PRO A 148 -25.19 -19.78 -26.36
N ILE A 149 -24.78 -18.67 -25.75
CA ILE A 149 -24.32 -17.50 -26.53
C ILE A 149 -23.10 -17.87 -27.38
N ASP A 150 -23.07 -17.37 -28.62
CA ASP A 150 -21.98 -17.58 -29.54
C ASP A 150 -21.55 -16.29 -30.27
N LEU A 151 -20.49 -16.38 -31.08
CA LEU A 151 -20.00 -15.24 -31.88
C LEU A 151 -20.74 -15.06 -33.20
N GLY A 152 -21.57 -16.04 -33.62
CA GLY A 152 -22.42 -15.99 -34.80
C GLY A 152 -23.76 -15.32 -34.53
N TYR A 153 -24.09 -15.12 -33.25
CA TYR A 153 -25.39 -14.59 -32.81
C TYR A 153 -26.57 -15.44 -33.33
N THR A 154 -26.37 -16.75 -33.34
CA THR A 154 -27.37 -17.70 -33.82
C THR A 154 -28.41 -17.95 -32.73
N ASP A 155 -29.68 -17.89 -33.08
CA ASP A 155 -30.79 -18.21 -32.17
C ASP A 155 -31.21 -19.66 -32.42
N ASP A 156 -30.57 -20.60 -31.74
CA ASP A 156 -30.79 -22.03 -31.93
C ASP A 156 -32.10 -22.53 -31.34
N ASN A 157 -32.64 -21.85 -30.32
CA ASN A 157 -33.87 -22.20 -29.64
C ASN A 157 -35.11 -21.43 -30.13
N CYS A 158 -34.90 -20.45 -31.01
CA CYS A 158 -35.92 -19.57 -31.57
C CYS A 158 -36.75 -18.80 -30.53
N ASP A 159 -36.08 -18.28 -29.46
CA ASP A 159 -36.72 -17.45 -28.46
C ASP A 159 -36.53 -15.93 -28.73
N GLY A 160 -35.97 -15.60 -29.90
CA GLY A 160 -35.81 -14.24 -30.43
C GLY A 160 -34.44 -13.61 -30.19
N SER A 161 -33.51 -14.34 -29.61
CA SER A 161 -32.14 -13.82 -29.38
C SER A 161 -31.19 -14.99 -29.17
N ASP A 162 -29.93 -14.84 -29.56
CA ASP A 162 -28.84 -15.72 -29.16
C ASP A 162 -28.77 -15.74 -27.61
N GLY A 163 -28.79 -16.93 -27.02
CA GLY A 163 -28.79 -17.21 -25.58
C GLY A 163 -30.16 -17.63 -25.04
N MET A 164 -30.17 -18.08 -23.78
CA MET A 164 -31.40 -18.58 -23.09
C MET A 164 -32.21 -17.40 -22.53
N VAL A 165 -32.83 -16.62 -23.39
CA VAL A 165 -33.49 -15.34 -23.03
C VAL A 165 -34.66 -15.53 -22.07
N ALA A 166 -35.40 -16.65 -22.18
CA ALA A 166 -36.52 -16.97 -21.27
C ALA A 166 -36.11 -17.11 -19.79
N LYS A 167 -34.81 -17.31 -19.51
CA LYS A 167 -34.27 -17.45 -18.16
C LYS A 167 -33.59 -16.18 -17.64
N CYS A 168 -33.68 -15.08 -18.39
CA CYS A 168 -32.99 -13.83 -18.08
C CYS A 168 -33.81 -12.87 -17.21
N VAL A 169 -33.09 -12.18 -16.32
CA VAL A 169 -33.48 -10.87 -15.82
C VAL A 169 -32.83 -9.82 -16.73
N PHE A 170 -33.63 -8.88 -17.26
CA PHE A 170 -33.16 -7.89 -18.21
C PHE A 170 -32.67 -6.63 -17.51
N VAL A 171 -31.51 -6.13 -17.96
CA VAL A 171 -30.85 -4.95 -17.40
C VAL A 171 -30.57 -3.94 -18.50
N SER A 172 -31.00 -2.70 -18.33
CA SER A 172 -30.68 -1.57 -19.21
C SER A 172 -30.47 -0.31 -18.39
N ALA A 173 -29.35 0.36 -18.60
CA ALA A 173 -29.02 1.58 -17.89
C ALA A 173 -29.95 2.74 -18.30
N SER A 174 -30.37 2.81 -19.55
CA SER A 174 -31.21 3.89 -20.09
C SER A 174 -32.72 3.63 -19.98
N MET A 175 -33.15 2.38 -20.17
CA MET A 175 -34.57 1.99 -20.17
C MET A 175 -35.02 1.37 -18.85
N GLY A 176 -34.08 0.96 -18.00
CA GLY A 176 -34.36 0.28 -16.75
C GLY A 176 -34.91 1.21 -15.67
N SER A 177 -35.61 0.61 -14.72
CA SER A 177 -36.10 1.29 -13.52
C SER A 177 -35.59 0.58 -12.26
N VAL A 178 -35.37 1.34 -11.19
CA VAL A 178 -35.00 0.78 -9.88
C VAL A 178 -36.10 -0.18 -9.37
N ALA A 179 -37.37 0.13 -9.71
CA ALA A 179 -38.54 -0.68 -9.38
C ALA A 179 -38.92 -1.68 -10.48
N GLY A 180 -38.12 -1.80 -11.54
CA GLY A 180 -38.37 -2.71 -12.65
C GLY A 180 -38.48 -4.16 -12.18
N ALA A 181 -39.36 -4.94 -12.83
CA ALA A 181 -39.55 -6.35 -12.53
C ALA A 181 -38.46 -7.24 -13.12
N GLY A 182 -37.56 -6.71 -13.95
CA GLY A 182 -36.54 -7.45 -14.65
C GLY A 182 -37.04 -8.18 -15.91
N THR A 183 -38.24 -7.84 -16.39
CA THR A 183 -38.77 -8.32 -17.67
C THR A 183 -38.25 -7.46 -18.82
N ARG A 184 -38.43 -7.91 -20.08
CA ARG A 184 -38.08 -7.11 -21.27
C ARG A 184 -38.76 -5.73 -21.29
N GLN A 185 -40.03 -5.66 -20.87
CA GLN A 185 -40.82 -4.45 -20.84
C GLN A 185 -40.54 -3.58 -19.61
N GLN A 186 -39.99 -4.17 -18.55
CA GLN A 186 -39.68 -3.50 -17.30
C GLN A 186 -38.28 -3.90 -16.80
N PRO A 187 -37.21 -3.58 -17.56
CA PRO A 187 -35.85 -3.92 -17.15
C PRO A 187 -35.44 -3.17 -15.89
N VAL A 188 -34.41 -3.66 -15.23
CA VAL A 188 -33.77 -2.97 -14.09
C VAL A 188 -32.55 -2.16 -14.54
N VAL A 189 -32.13 -1.19 -13.73
CA VAL A 189 -31.07 -0.23 -14.08
C VAL A 189 -29.66 -0.81 -13.90
N THR A 190 -29.45 -1.71 -12.92
CA THR A 190 -28.12 -2.19 -12.54
C THR A 190 -28.00 -3.71 -12.64
N ILE A 191 -26.79 -4.17 -12.93
CA ILE A 191 -26.48 -5.61 -12.98
C ILE A 191 -26.66 -6.23 -11.59
N ALA A 192 -26.23 -5.52 -10.53
CA ALA A 192 -26.40 -5.98 -9.16
C ALA A 192 -27.88 -6.23 -8.80
N ARG A 193 -28.80 -5.34 -9.22
CA ARG A 193 -30.23 -5.54 -9.02
C ARG A 193 -30.76 -6.72 -9.86
N GLY A 194 -30.26 -6.87 -11.08
CA GLY A 194 -30.59 -8.04 -11.93
C GLY A 194 -30.22 -9.37 -11.26
N ILE A 195 -29.03 -9.46 -10.67
CA ILE A 195 -28.58 -10.65 -9.93
C ILE A 195 -29.48 -10.92 -8.72
N GLU A 196 -29.85 -9.90 -7.98
CA GLU A 196 -30.75 -10.03 -6.82
C GLU A 196 -32.10 -10.63 -7.20
N ILE A 197 -32.73 -10.11 -8.28
CA ILE A 197 -34.01 -10.61 -8.79
C ILE A 197 -33.85 -12.05 -9.30
N ALA A 198 -32.78 -12.32 -10.07
CA ALA A 198 -32.53 -13.67 -10.59
C ALA A 198 -32.45 -14.69 -9.43
N ARG A 199 -31.70 -14.39 -8.39
CA ARG A 199 -31.60 -15.25 -7.18
C ARG A 199 -32.93 -15.46 -6.50
N THR A 200 -33.72 -14.38 -6.34
CA THR A 200 -35.01 -14.43 -5.64
C THR A 200 -36.03 -15.26 -6.40
N ASN A 201 -36.02 -15.17 -7.71
CA ASN A 201 -36.99 -15.87 -8.59
C ASN A 201 -36.49 -17.21 -9.12
N GLY A 202 -35.29 -17.65 -8.74
CA GLY A 202 -34.70 -18.90 -9.23
C GLY A 202 -34.34 -18.88 -10.73
N LEU A 203 -34.08 -17.67 -11.28
CA LEU A 203 -33.63 -17.49 -12.65
C LEU A 203 -32.12 -17.66 -12.76
N ALA A 204 -31.64 -18.26 -13.84
CA ALA A 204 -30.24 -18.63 -13.98
C ALA A 204 -29.37 -17.56 -14.66
N ALA A 205 -29.95 -16.47 -15.17
CA ALA A 205 -29.22 -15.51 -15.98
C ALA A 205 -29.67 -14.06 -15.80
N VAL A 206 -28.74 -13.15 -16.11
CA VAL A 206 -28.94 -11.72 -16.26
C VAL A 206 -28.49 -11.32 -17.66
N CYS A 207 -29.38 -10.80 -18.48
CA CYS A 207 -29.15 -10.34 -19.85
C CYS A 207 -28.98 -8.81 -19.85
N VAL A 208 -27.77 -8.36 -20.15
CA VAL A 208 -27.35 -6.96 -19.97
C VAL A 208 -27.28 -6.26 -21.32
N SER A 209 -27.93 -5.09 -21.43
CA SER A 209 -27.90 -4.31 -22.66
C SER A 209 -26.52 -3.77 -23.00
N GLY A 210 -26.31 -3.47 -24.28
CA GLY A 210 -25.07 -2.94 -24.84
C GLY A 210 -24.85 -1.47 -24.47
N GLU A 211 -24.76 -1.18 -23.19
CA GLU A 211 -24.60 0.16 -22.59
C GLU A 211 -23.41 0.18 -21.62
N SER A 212 -23.18 1.33 -20.99
CA SER A 212 -22.11 1.52 -19.99
C SER A 212 -22.65 1.48 -18.57
N TYR A 213 -22.04 0.64 -17.73
CA TYR A 213 -22.38 0.45 -16.31
C TYR A 213 -21.17 0.80 -15.47
N ASN A 214 -21.36 1.72 -14.52
CA ASN A 214 -20.30 2.13 -13.59
C ASN A 214 -20.56 1.50 -12.21
N GLU A 215 -20.31 0.21 -12.09
CA GLU A 215 -20.57 -0.56 -10.87
C GLU A 215 -19.58 -1.71 -10.67
N ALA A 216 -19.26 -2.01 -9.41
CA ALA A 216 -18.59 -3.23 -9.01
C ALA A 216 -19.64 -4.32 -8.78
N VAL A 217 -19.49 -5.45 -9.45
CA VAL A 217 -20.49 -6.51 -9.48
C VAL A 217 -20.03 -7.71 -8.67
N THR A 218 -20.80 -8.10 -7.66
CA THR A 218 -20.62 -9.37 -6.97
C THR A 218 -21.38 -10.47 -7.71
N VAL A 219 -20.64 -11.42 -8.25
CA VAL A 219 -21.19 -12.56 -9.01
C VAL A 219 -21.79 -13.57 -8.04
N ALA A 220 -23.05 -13.90 -8.28
CA ALA A 220 -23.73 -14.94 -7.50
C ALA A 220 -23.56 -16.30 -8.17
N SER A 221 -23.23 -17.32 -7.38
CA SER A 221 -23.13 -18.70 -7.86
C SER A 221 -24.43 -19.17 -8.52
N GLY A 222 -24.34 -19.72 -9.74
CA GLY A 222 -25.48 -20.22 -10.52
C GLY A 222 -26.29 -19.12 -11.23
N VAL A 223 -25.87 -17.85 -11.15
CA VAL A 223 -26.46 -16.75 -11.91
C VAL A 223 -25.45 -16.23 -12.92
N SER A 224 -25.64 -16.57 -14.17
CA SER A 224 -24.78 -16.17 -15.28
C SER A 224 -25.07 -14.74 -15.74
N ILE A 225 -24.07 -14.05 -16.27
CA ILE A 225 -24.20 -12.67 -16.75
C ILE A 225 -23.77 -12.64 -18.21
N TYR A 226 -24.71 -12.29 -19.08
CA TYR A 226 -24.51 -12.22 -20.51
C TYR A 226 -24.67 -10.79 -21.00
N GLY A 227 -23.70 -10.29 -21.75
CA GLY A 227 -23.71 -8.96 -22.37
C GLY A 227 -24.04 -9.00 -23.86
N GLY A 228 -24.19 -7.82 -24.47
CA GLY A 228 -24.34 -7.67 -25.91
C GLY A 228 -25.78 -7.66 -26.40
N PHE A 229 -26.75 -7.32 -25.54
CA PHE A 229 -28.16 -7.25 -25.91
C PHE A 229 -28.53 -5.83 -26.33
N ASN A 230 -29.26 -5.69 -27.45
CA ASN A 230 -29.82 -4.42 -27.90
C ASN A 230 -31.20 -4.21 -27.29
N ALA A 231 -31.27 -3.41 -26.22
CA ALA A 231 -32.52 -3.14 -25.52
C ALA A 231 -33.55 -2.38 -26.40
N THR A 232 -33.09 -1.67 -27.42
CA THR A 232 -33.89 -0.85 -28.33
C THR A 232 -34.05 -1.48 -29.72
N ASP A 233 -33.82 -2.78 -29.86
CA ASP A 233 -34.03 -3.45 -31.14
C ASP A 233 -35.50 -3.30 -31.56
N PRO A 234 -35.76 -2.75 -32.75
CA PRO A 234 -37.13 -2.44 -33.17
C PRO A 234 -37.96 -3.69 -33.46
N THR A 235 -37.33 -4.82 -33.77
CA THR A 235 -38.01 -6.05 -34.06
C THR A 235 -38.24 -6.88 -32.80
N PHE A 236 -37.24 -6.90 -31.93
CA PHE A 236 -37.32 -7.70 -30.72
C PHE A 236 -36.40 -7.11 -29.61
N PRO A 237 -36.97 -6.37 -28.66
CA PRO A 237 -36.18 -5.77 -27.57
C PRO A 237 -35.32 -6.80 -26.85
N PHE A 238 -34.07 -6.43 -26.55
CA PHE A 238 -33.06 -7.32 -25.98
C PHE A 238 -32.64 -8.48 -26.89
N ARG A 239 -32.65 -8.27 -28.19
CA ARG A 239 -31.97 -9.19 -29.12
C ARG A 239 -30.46 -9.00 -28.98
N ARG A 240 -29.71 -10.10 -28.88
CA ARG A 240 -28.25 -10.01 -28.89
C ARG A 240 -27.75 -9.70 -30.32
N ALA A 241 -26.85 -8.73 -30.45
CA ALA A 241 -26.44 -8.23 -31.77
C ALA A 241 -24.96 -7.81 -31.79
N PRO A 242 -24.28 -7.94 -32.95
CA PRO A 242 -22.83 -7.67 -33.08
C PRO A 242 -22.38 -6.26 -32.68
N GLY A 243 -23.26 -5.26 -32.77
CA GLY A 243 -22.96 -3.87 -32.43
C GLY A 243 -23.21 -3.50 -30.98
N ALA A 244 -23.93 -4.33 -30.24
CA ALA A 244 -24.27 -4.07 -28.84
C ALA A 244 -23.11 -4.46 -27.94
N ARG A 245 -22.45 -3.49 -27.29
CA ARG A 245 -21.31 -3.70 -26.39
C ARG A 245 -21.66 -3.32 -24.97
N THR A 246 -21.77 -4.31 -24.10
CA THR A 246 -21.96 -4.07 -22.65
C THR A 246 -20.61 -3.75 -22.03
N GLN A 247 -20.46 -2.52 -21.53
CA GLN A 247 -19.23 -2.09 -20.85
C GLN A 247 -19.48 -1.93 -19.35
N VAL A 248 -18.67 -2.63 -18.54
CA VAL A 248 -18.73 -2.51 -17.08
C VAL A 248 -17.40 -1.95 -16.56
N THR A 249 -17.47 -0.88 -15.78
CA THR A 249 -16.28 -0.17 -15.29
C THR A 249 -16.39 0.03 -13.79
N ALA A 250 -15.31 -0.30 -13.04
CA ALA A 250 -15.22 0.00 -11.62
C ALA A 250 -13.76 0.17 -11.17
N PRO A 251 -13.50 0.91 -10.07
CA PRO A 251 -12.18 0.95 -9.47
C PRO A 251 -11.88 -0.35 -8.71
N GLY A 252 -10.67 -0.84 -8.85
CA GLY A 252 -10.19 -2.03 -8.16
C GLY A 252 -10.72 -3.32 -8.75
N ILE A 253 -11.84 -3.85 -8.30
CA ILE A 253 -12.44 -5.10 -8.76
C ILE A 253 -13.74 -4.79 -9.52
N VAL A 254 -13.86 -5.26 -10.76
CA VAL A 254 -15.10 -5.09 -11.54
C VAL A 254 -16.07 -6.23 -11.28
N PHE A 255 -15.67 -7.48 -11.52
CA PHE A 255 -16.46 -8.66 -11.20
C PHE A 255 -15.81 -9.46 -10.09
N ASP A 256 -16.46 -9.53 -8.95
CA ASP A 256 -16.04 -10.30 -7.78
C ASP A 256 -16.89 -11.56 -7.62
N ALA A 257 -16.28 -12.73 -7.81
CA ALA A 257 -16.86 -14.05 -7.58
C ALA A 257 -16.24 -14.66 -6.31
N PRO A 258 -16.72 -14.34 -5.10
CA PRO A 258 -16.09 -14.77 -3.85
C PRO A 258 -16.10 -16.29 -3.67
N ALA A 259 -17.18 -16.94 -4.08
CA ALA A 259 -17.29 -18.40 -4.07
C ALA A 259 -18.31 -18.87 -5.11
N ILE A 260 -17.91 -19.73 -6.01
CA ILE A 260 -18.77 -20.33 -7.04
C ILE A 260 -18.99 -21.81 -6.72
N ALA A 261 -20.22 -22.17 -6.38
CA ALA A 261 -20.63 -23.55 -6.06
C ALA A 261 -21.34 -24.26 -7.20
N ALA A 262 -21.94 -23.52 -8.14
CA ALA A 262 -22.59 -24.01 -9.34
C ALA A 262 -21.99 -23.38 -10.59
N GLU A 263 -22.21 -24.00 -11.75
CA GLU A 263 -21.80 -23.44 -13.03
C GLU A 263 -22.32 -22.02 -13.20
N THR A 264 -21.43 -21.11 -13.61
CA THR A 264 -21.73 -19.68 -13.72
C THR A 264 -20.91 -19.09 -14.86
N HIS A 265 -21.52 -18.24 -15.68
CA HIS A 265 -20.90 -17.67 -16.87
C HIS A 265 -20.82 -16.14 -16.79
N LEU A 266 -19.71 -15.58 -17.27
CA LEU A 266 -19.48 -14.17 -17.56
C LEU A 266 -19.08 -14.05 -19.03
N GLU A 267 -19.99 -13.63 -19.88
CA GLU A 267 -19.79 -13.72 -21.33
C GLU A 267 -20.29 -12.48 -22.09
N GLY A 268 -19.59 -12.10 -23.16
CA GLY A 268 -19.99 -11.02 -24.06
C GLY A 268 -19.83 -9.61 -23.46
N LEU A 269 -18.87 -9.41 -22.54
CA LEU A 269 -18.68 -8.20 -21.78
C LEU A 269 -17.37 -7.46 -22.17
N THR A 270 -17.40 -6.13 -22.10
CA THR A 270 -16.21 -5.30 -22.04
C THR A 270 -16.01 -4.87 -20.58
N ILE A 271 -14.94 -5.33 -19.96
CA ILE A 271 -14.68 -5.17 -18.52
C ILE A 271 -13.48 -4.26 -18.31
N ASN A 272 -13.67 -3.12 -17.65
CA ASN A 272 -12.63 -2.13 -17.44
C ASN A 272 -12.41 -1.89 -15.93
N ALA A 273 -11.36 -2.46 -15.37
CA ALA A 273 -10.95 -2.13 -14.01
C ALA A 273 -10.09 -0.86 -14.03
N THR A 274 -10.47 0.15 -13.26
CA THR A 274 -9.70 1.39 -13.13
C THR A 274 -8.81 1.36 -11.89
N THR A 275 -7.73 2.15 -11.90
CA THR A 275 -6.76 2.21 -10.79
C THR A 275 -7.45 2.73 -9.52
N PRO A 276 -7.40 1.99 -8.41
CA PRO A 276 -7.93 2.47 -7.13
C PRO A 276 -7.02 3.57 -6.54
N SER A 277 -7.59 4.44 -5.69
CA SER A 277 -6.87 5.57 -5.10
C SER A 277 -5.93 5.20 -3.94
N ALA A 278 -6.21 4.08 -3.25
CA ALA A 278 -5.41 3.69 -2.10
C ALA A 278 -4.02 3.16 -2.52
N PRO A 279 -2.93 3.63 -1.90
CA PRO A 279 -1.58 3.19 -2.25
C PRO A 279 -1.40 1.67 -2.13
N GLY A 280 -0.75 1.06 -3.12
CA GLY A 280 -0.49 -0.37 -3.17
C GLY A 280 -1.69 -1.23 -3.55
N SER A 281 -2.84 -0.64 -3.84
CA SER A 281 -4.03 -1.38 -4.26
C SER A 281 -3.90 -1.92 -5.67
N SER A 282 -4.46 -3.12 -5.89
CA SER A 282 -4.43 -3.81 -7.18
C SER A 282 -5.72 -3.63 -7.97
N THR A 283 -5.64 -3.85 -9.28
CA THR A 283 -6.78 -3.87 -10.21
C THR A 283 -7.07 -5.29 -10.68
N TYR A 284 -8.36 -5.63 -10.75
CA TYR A 284 -8.84 -6.94 -11.14
C TYR A 284 -10.05 -6.77 -12.09
N GLY A 285 -9.95 -7.28 -13.31
CA GLY A 285 -11.11 -7.36 -14.19
C GLY A 285 -12.14 -8.35 -13.64
N VAL A 286 -11.71 -9.60 -13.45
CA VAL A 286 -12.49 -10.67 -12.82
C VAL A 286 -11.68 -11.31 -11.71
N ARG A 287 -12.28 -11.46 -10.53
CA ARG A 287 -11.68 -12.18 -9.39
C ARG A 287 -12.52 -13.40 -9.02
N LEU A 288 -11.88 -14.56 -8.91
CA LEU A 288 -12.47 -15.76 -8.32
C LEU A 288 -11.81 -16.08 -6.98
N GLY A 289 -12.58 -16.05 -5.90
CA GLY A 289 -12.10 -16.37 -4.55
C GLY A 289 -11.98 -17.86 -4.27
N GLY A 290 -12.91 -18.67 -4.83
CA GLY A 290 -12.92 -20.11 -4.63
C GLY A 290 -14.27 -20.75 -4.98
N GLY A 291 -14.51 -21.95 -4.43
CA GLY A 291 -15.75 -22.72 -4.60
C GLY A 291 -15.55 -24.02 -5.37
N ALA A 292 -16.54 -24.92 -5.31
CA ALA A 292 -16.52 -26.23 -5.94
C ALA A 292 -17.11 -26.23 -7.37
N GLY A 293 -17.84 -25.18 -7.73
CA GLY A 293 -18.38 -24.97 -9.07
C GLY A 293 -17.34 -24.37 -10.01
N ARG A 294 -17.70 -24.24 -11.27
CA ARG A 294 -16.84 -23.68 -12.31
C ARG A 294 -17.37 -22.34 -12.79
N LEU A 295 -16.47 -21.33 -12.84
CA LEU A 295 -16.73 -20.06 -13.49
C LEU A 295 -16.23 -20.12 -14.94
N PHE A 296 -17.09 -19.79 -15.89
CA PHE A 296 -16.73 -19.61 -17.29
C PHE A 296 -16.61 -18.11 -17.59
N VAL A 297 -15.47 -17.70 -18.11
CA VAL A 297 -15.19 -16.34 -18.56
C VAL A 297 -14.86 -16.43 -20.04
N ARG A 298 -15.83 -16.07 -20.91
CA ARG A 298 -15.71 -16.29 -22.36
C ARG A 298 -16.19 -15.09 -23.16
N TYR A 299 -15.61 -14.89 -24.33
CA TYR A 299 -16.02 -13.85 -25.29
C TYR A 299 -15.98 -12.41 -24.72
N ASN A 300 -15.06 -12.16 -23.79
CA ASN A 300 -14.93 -10.86 -23.16
C ASN A 300 -13.68 -10.09 -23.64
N ALA A 301 -13.78 -8.76 -23.61
CA ALA A 301 -12.61 -7.89 -23.65
C ALA A 301 -12.36 -7.35 -22.22
N ILE A 302 -11.26 -7.77 -21.60
CA ILE A 302 -10.97 -7.44 -20.19
C ILE A 302 -9.70 -6.58 -20.11
N GLN A 303 -9.84 -5.38 -19.60
CA GLN A 303 -8.72 -4.48 -19.33
C GLN A 303 -8.59 -4.19 -17.83
N ALA A 304 -7.43 -4.47 -17.28
CA ALA A 304 -7.07 -4.03 -15.93
C ALA A 304 -6.11 -2.83 -16.03
N ALA A 305 -6.52 -1.70 -15.48
CA ALA A 305 -5.65 -0.53 -15.38
C ALA A 305 -4.42 -0.84 -14.51
N ARG A 306 -3.48 0.08 -14.50
CA ARG A 306 -2.27 -0.03 -13.71
C ARG A 306 -2.60 -0.15 -12.22
N GLY A 307 -1.90 -1.02 -11.49
CA GLY A 307 -1.96 -1.07 -10.04
C GLY A 307 -1.49 0.25 -9.41
N ALA A 308 -2.02 0.61 -8.25
CA ALA A 308 -1.62 1.82 -7.54
C ALA A 308 -0.18 1.73 -7.03
N ASP A 309 0.54 2.86 -7.04
CA ASP A 309 1.91 2.93 -6.50
C ASP A 309 1.90 2.70 -4.98
N GLY A 310 2.92 2.07 -4.45
CA GLY A 310 3.11 1.86 -3.02
C GLY A 310 3.43 3.17 -2.29
N GLY A 311 2.97 3.28 -1.05
CA GLY A 311 3.26 4.43 -0.20
C GLY A 311 4.72 4.45 0.26
N ASN A 312 5.29 5.63 0.43
CA ASN A 312 6.62 5.80 0.98
C ASN A 312 6.66 5.48 2.48
N GLY A 313 7.78 4.95 2.94
CA GLY A 313 8.08 4.79 4.36
C GLY A 313 8.28 6.13 5.05
N ALA A 314 7.91 6.20 6.32
CA ALA A 314 8.13 7.39 7.14
C ALA A 314 9.62 7.58 7.43
N ASP A 315 10.10 8.82 7.38
CA ASP A 315 11.45 9.15 7.80
C ASP A 315 11.59 9.08 9.34
N GLY A 316 12.75 8.64 9.81
CA GLY A 316 13.11 8.67 11.22
C GLY A 316 13.20 10.12 11.71
N LEU A 317 12.44 10.46 12.75
CA LEU A 317 12.43 11.80 13.31
C LEU A 317 13.82 12.16 13.88
N ALA A 318 14.29 13.36 13.61
CA ALA A 318 15.52 13.88 14.21
C ALA A 318 15.38 13.96 15.74
N LEU A 319 16.49 13.67 16.44
CA LEU A 319 16.51 13.76 17.90
C LEU A 319 16.69 15.22 18.34
N SER A 320 15.92 15.63 19.36
CA SER A 320 16.02 16.95 19.96
C SER A 320 16.07 16.82 21.50
N PRO A 321 17.05 17.47 22.15
CA PRO A 321 18.16 18.21 21.56
C PRO A 321 19.18 17.35 20.82
N ALA A 322 19.97 17.95 19.91
CA ALA A 322 20.96 17.21 19.11
C ALA A 322 22.15 16.68 19.94
N MET A 323 22.35 17.18 21.16
CA MET A 323 23.40 16.79 22.10
C MET A 323 22.76 16.32 23.41
N ALA A 324 23.32 15.28 24.00
CA ALA A 324 22.93 14.77 25.32
C ALA A 324 23.34 15.77 26.42
N PRO A 325 22.73 15.70 27.61
CA PRO A 325 23.08 16.56 28.72
C PRO A 325 24.58 16.49 29.05
N SER A 326 25.19 17.68 29.26
CA SER A 326 26.57 17.79 29.73
C SER A 326 26.64 17.49 31.22
N GLY A 327 27.83 17.17 31.71
CA GLY A 327 28.11 16.98 33.12
C GLY A 327 27.85 18.24 33.96
N ASN A 328 27.84 18.06 35.26
CA ASN A 328 27.71 19.15 36.24
C ASN A 328 29.12 19.55 36.79
N PRO A 329 29.43 20.83 36.94
CA PRO A 329 30.73 21.26 37.40
C PRO A 329 30.98 20.84 38.87
N GLY A 330 32.25 20.63 39.20
CA GLY A 330 32.69 20.49 40.57
C GLY A 330 32.61 21.84 41.30
N VAL A 331 32.42 21.80 42.62
CA VAL A 331 32.36 22.98 43.46
C VAL A 331 33.78 23.42 43.81
N ASN A 332 34.04 24.72 43.84
CA ASN A 332 35.31 25.27 44.22
C ASN A 332 35.67 24.96 45.70
N GLY A 333 36.94 24.74 45.97
CA GLY A 333 37.47 24.77 47.33
C GLY A 333 37.27 26.15 47.95
N THR A 334 36.98 26.22 49.26
CA THR A 334 36.80 27.51 49.98
C THR A 334 37.87 27.66 51.01
N SER A 335 38.21 28.89 51.39
CA SER A 335 39.16 29.21 52.44
C SER A 335 38.61 29.03 53.86
N SER A 336 37.36 28.61 54.03
CA SER A 336 36.71 28.41 55.33
C SER A 336 35.80 27.13 55.31
N GLY A 337 35.88 26.35 56.41
CA GLY A 337 35.08 25.06 56.54
C GLY A 337 36.02 23.89 56.79
N ASN A 338 35.48 22.67 56.90
CA ASN A 338 36.21 21.42 57.18
C ASN A 338 36.07 20.35 56.04
N ALA A 339 35.81 20.79 54.82
CA ALA A 339 35.68 19.90 53.67
C ALA A 339 36.13 20.56 52.37
N GLY A 340 36.70 19.83 51.47
CA GLY A 340 36.97 20.27 50.09
C GLY A 340 35.70 20.52 49.28
N GLY A 341 35.82 21.06 48.09
CA GLY A 341 34.70 21.28 47.18
C GLY A 341 33.99 19.95 46.85
N THR A 342 32.66 19.96 46.83
CA THR A 342 31.92 18.77 46.44
C THR A 342 32.10 18.46 44.96
N GLY A 343 32.22 17.17 44.61
CA GLY A 343 32.22 16.74 43.21
C GLY A 343 30.92 17.06 42.49
N GLY A 344 30.99 17.33 41.21
CA GLY A 344 29.80 17.50 40.36
C GLY A 344 28.88 16.27 40.46
N PRO A 345 27.57 16.48 40.77
CA PRO A 345 26.64 15.35 40.86
C PRO A 345 26.48 14.63 39.54
N GLN A 346 26.12 13.34 39.61
CA GLN A 346 25.83 12.52 38.43
C GLN A 346 24.73 13.19 37.57
N THR A 347 24.94 13.22 36.25
CA THR A 347 23.93 13.76 35.32
C THR A 347 22.84 12.72 35.05
N VAL A 348 21.57 13.09 35.25
CA VAL A 348 20.43 12.19 35.06
C VAL A 348 20.07 12.10 33.57
N CYS A 349 20.21 10.91 32.99
CA CYS A 349 19.88 10.59 31.61
C CYS A 349 19.83 9.06 31.41
N ALA A 350 19.47 8.60 30.22
CA ALA A 350 19.40 7.16 29.94
C ALA A 350 20.78 6.46 30.02
N GLU A 351 21.84 7.16 29.61
CA GLU A 351 23.22 6.68 29.65
C GLU A 351 24.04 7.67 30.45
N VAL A 352 24.05 7.47 31.76
CA VAL A 352 24.55 8.41 32.75
C VAL A 352 26.06 8.65 32.66
N GLY A 353 26.48 9.91 32.87
CA GLY A 353 27.87 10.27 33.16
C GLY A 353 28.22 10.01 34.62
N GLY A 354 29.48 9.70 34.92
CA GLY A 354 29.96 9.47 36.27
C GLY A 354 29.99 10.76 37.11
N ALA A 355 29.73 10.68 38.42
CA ALA A 355 29.88 11.82 39.32
C ALA A 355 31.34 12.21 39.51
N GLY A 356 31.64 13.49 39.74
CA GLY A 356 32.95 13.96 40.13
C GLY A 356 33.31 13.55 41.56
N GLY A 357 34.60 13.43 41.84
CA GLY A 357 35.13 13.17 43.19
C GLY A 357 35.17 14.44 44.06
N PRO A 358 34.98 14.32 45.38
CA PRO A 358 35.10 15.47 46.28
C PRO A 358 36.56 15.93 46.42
N GLY A 359 36.78 17.20 46.61
CA GLY A 359 38.11 17.75 46.93
C GLY A 359 38.57 17.31 48.31
N GLY A 360 39.90 17.23 48.49
CA GLY A 360 40.54 16.99 49.77
C GLY A 360 40.54 18.23 50.66
N PHE A 361 40.66 18.01 51.95
CA PHE A 361 40.84 19.04 52.97
C PHE A 361 42.11 18.74 53.74
N ASP A 362 42.91 19.81 54.06
CA ASP A 362 44.14 19.64 54.81
C ASP A 362 45.10 18.64 54.11
N ILE A 363 45.65 17.71 54.80
CA ILE A 363 46.52 16.64 54.24
C ILE A 363 45.75 15.48 53.59
N GLN A 364 44.46 15.68 53.24
CA GLN A 364 43.67 14.64 52.62
C GLN A 364 43.79 14.61 51.09
N VAL A 365 43.81 13.41 50.59
CA VAL A 365 43.72 13.14 49.15
C VAL A 365 42.32 13.51 48.64
N GLY A 366 42.20 14.10 47.49
CA GLY A 366 40.93 14.25 46.83
C GLY A 366 40.29 12.90 46.55
N GLY A 367 38.95 12.84 46.49
CA GLY A 367 38.23 11.63 46.12
C GLY A 367 38.34 11.34 44.62
N SER A 368 38.33 10.08 44.21
CA SER A 368 38.21 9.69 42.81
C SER A 368 36.78 9.93 42.29
N GLY A 369 36.65 10.27 41.01
CA GLY A 369 35.35 10.30 40.34
C GLY A 369 34.70 8.91 40.26
N SER A 370 33.47 8.85 39.80
CA SER A 370 32.78 7.58 39.54
C SER A 370 32.70 7.23 38.05
N GLN A 371 32.47 5.96 37.75
CA GLN A 371 32.29 5.52 36.36
C GLN A 371 30.94 6.01 35.82
N GLY A 372 30.92 6.36 34.54
CA GLY A 372 29.68 6.48 33.78
C GLY A 372 29.19 5.11 33.29
N SER A 373 28.09 5.10 32.56
CA SER A 373 27.53 3.86 31.96
C SER A 373 28.49 3.11 31.02
N GLY A 374 29.58 3.77 30.58
CA GLY A 374 30.59 3.22 29.70
C GLY A 374 31.71 2.43 30.39
N LEU A 375 31.72 2.34 31.72
CA LEU A 375 32.79 1.69 32.51
C LEU A 375 34.20 2.18 32.15
N THR A 376 34.37 3.47 31.85
CA THR A 376 35.65 4.08 31.49
C THR A 376 36.46 4.41 32.77
N PRO A 377 37.81 4.51 32.68
CA PRO A 377 38.60 4.92 33.80
C PRO A 377 38.13 6.25 34.42
N VAL A 378 38.12 6.31 35.74
CA VAL A 378 37.72 7.49 36.50
C VAL A 378 38.91 8.42 36.72
N GLY A 379 38.65 9.70 36.90
CA GLY A 379 39.64 10.63 37.37
C GLY A 379 40.08 10.29 38.80
N VAL A 380 41.36 10.10 39.00
CA VAL A 380 41.95 9.78 40.33
C VAL A 380 42.00 11.08 41.13
N GLY A 381 41.75 11.02 42.44
CA GLY A 381 41.87 12.16 43.33
C GLY A 381 43.30 12.67 43.43
N GLY A 382 43.47 13.99 43.48
CA GLY A 382 44.76 14.65 43.66
C GLY A 382 45.35 14.36 45.01
N ARG A 383 46.68 14.22 45.08
CA ARG A 383 47.41 14.03 46.35
C ARG A 383 47.44 15.36 47.12
N PRO A 384 47.47 15.34 48.46
CA PRO A 384 47.59 16.54 49.22
C PRO A 384 48.94 17.20 48.93
N ASN A 385 49.03 18.52 49.03
CA ASN A 385 50.28 19.21 48.98
C ASN A 385 51.08 18.86 50.25
N SER A 386 52.33 18.41 50.13
CA SER A 386 53.07 17.88 51.23
C SER A 386 53.58 18.99 52.15
N ALA A 387 53.49 18.76 53.47
CA ALA A 387 53.76 19.63 54.57
C ALA A 387 55.04 20.44 54.45
N GLY A 388 54.99 21.71 54.75
CA GLY A 388 56.10 22.52 55.16
C GLY A 388 56.43 23.78 54.35
N ALA A 389 55.67 24.10 53.32
CA ALA A 389 55.87 25.32 52.58
C ALA A 389 54.53 26.06 52.36
N CYS A 390 54.27 27.12 53.05
CA CYS A 390 53.18 28.06 52.80
C CYS A 390 53.32 28.79 51.44
N LEU A 391 54.05 28.19 50.51
CA LEU A 391 54.40 28.80 49.25
C LEU A 391 54.39 27.78 48.14
N GLY A 392 53.25 27.71 47.40
CA GLY A 392 53.21 27.18 46.08
C GLY A 392 52.88 25.69 45.95
N VAL A 393 51.96 25.37 45.00
CA VAL A 393 51.52 24.07 44.58
C VAL A 393 52.69 23.21 44.11
N THR A 394 53.10 22.21 44.85
CA THR A 394 54.02 21.18 44.36
C THR A 394 53.26 20.09 43.59
N GLY A 395 53.21 20.25 42.39
CA GLY A 395 52.92 19.48 41.21
C GLY A 395 52.24 18.11 41.25
N ASN A 396 51.26 17.78 42.09
CA ASN A 396 50.35 16.63 41.94
C ASN A 396 49.07 16.75 42.78
N SER A 397 48.74 17.94 43.23
CA SER A 397 47.52 18.20 44.00
C SER A 397 46.24 18.28 43.12
N THR A 398 46.39 18.44 41.79
CA THR A 398 45.27 18.45 40.86
C THR A 398 44.64 17.06 40.73
N GLY A 399 43.32 17.00 40.76
CA GLY A 399 42.56 15.76 40.45
C GLY A 399 42.73 15.35 38.99
N GLY A 400 42.81 14.07 38.73
CA GLY A 400 42.89 13.53 37.38
C GLY A 400 41.58 13.71 36.63
N ASP A 401 41.67 13.89 35.32
CA ASP A 401 40.49 13.98 34.46
C ASP A 401 39.78 12.61 34.33
N GLY A 402 38.45 12.63 34.21
CA GLY A 402 37.66 11.48 33.85
C GLY A 402 37.83 11.16 32.37
N ALA A 403 37.89 9.86 32.03
CA ALA A 403 38.06 9.44 30.65
C ALA A 403 36.76 9.57 29.84
N PRO A 404 36.86 10.06 28.59
CA PRO A 404 35.74 10.02 27.66
C PRO A 404 35.46 8.57 27.23
N HIS A 405 34.21 8.24 26.87
CA HIS A 405 33.93 6.98 26.23
C HIS A 405 34.24 7.06 24.73
N ALA A 406 35.14 6.19 24.27
CA ALA A 406 35.72 6.26 22.92
C ALA A 406 34.79 5.73 21.81
N ALA A 407 33.97 4.72 22.13
CA ALA A 407 33.13 4.05 21.12
C ALA A 407 31.72 4.65 21.06
N ASN A 408 31.30 5.08 19.89
CA ASN A 408 29.92 5.48 19.64
C ASN A 408 28.99 4.26 19.71
N GLY A 409 27.70 4.51 19.92
CA GLY A 409 26.67 3.47 19.75
C GLY A 409 26.71 2.88 18.34
N ALA A 410 26.43 1.58 18.21
CA ALA A 410 26.37 0.94 16.91
C ALA A 410 25.17 1.47 16.09
N SER A 411 25.37 1.68 14.80
CA SER A 411 24.30 2.08 13.89
C SER A 411 23.29 0.95 13.71
N GLY A 412 22.01 1.30 13.53
CA GLY A 412 20.93 0.37 13.20
C GLY A 412 21.13 -0.26 11.83
N MET A 413 20.70 -1.53 11.69
CA MET A 413 20.76 -2.23 10.41
C MET A 413 19.74 -1.65 9.43
N PRO A 414 20.06 -1.56 8.13
CA PRO A 414 19.12 -1.15 7.11
C PRO A 414 18.02 -2.19 6.90
N GLY A 415 16.82 -1.75 6.55
CA GLY A 415 15.73 -2.61 6.11
C GLY A 415 16.00 -3.25 4.76
N ILE A 416 15.53 -4.48 4.56
CA ILE A 416 15.63 -5.20 3.29
C ILE A 416 14.63 -4.66 2.27
N GLY A 417 14.91 -4.80 0.96
CA GLY A 417 13.95 -4.45 -0.10
C GLY A 417 12.84 -5.49 -0.21
N GLY A 418 11.64 -5.05 -0.66
CA GLY A 418 10.50 -5.89 -0.93
C GLY A 418 10.75 -6.86 -2.10
N ALA A 419 10.13 -8.02 -2.07
CA ALA A 419 10.26 -9.05 -3.11
C ALA A 419 9.52 -8.66 -4.41
N ALA A 420 9.83 -9.35 -5.52
CA ALA A 420 9.21 -9.15 -6.82
C ALA A 420 7.73 -9.56 -6.88
N LEU A 421 7.32 -10.51 -6.04
CA LEU A 421 5.95 -10.96 -5.88
C LEU A 421 5.54 -10.85 -4.42
N GLY A 422 4.31 -10.43 -4.23
CA GLY A 422 3.63 -10.50 -2.95
C GLY A 422 2.98 -11.86 -2.71
N LEU A 423 2.05 -11.91 -1.78
CA LEU A 423 1.33 -13.11 -1.34
C LEU A 423 -0.16 -12.98 -1.66
N ILE A 424 -0.87 -14.11 -1.66
CA ILE A 424 -2.33 -14.12 -1.68
C ILE A 424 -2.81 -14.24 -0.23
N LEU A 425 -3.42 -13.17 0.29
CA LEU A 425 -4.02 -13.15 1.62
C LEU A 425 -5.52 -12.85 1.50
N SER A 426 -6.34 -13.65 2.17
CA SER A 426 -7.81 -13.52 2.12
C SER A 426 -8.37 -13.45 0.69
N GLY A 427 -7.75 -14.18 -0.25
CA GLY A 427 -8.17 -14.23 -1.64
C GLY A 427 -7.87 -12.97 -2.46
N LEU A 428 -6.99 -12.10 -1.99
CA LEU A 428 -6.51 -10.90 -2.68
C LEU A 428 -4.98 -10.89 -2.74
N TYR A 429 -4.43 -10.22 -3.74
CA TYR A 429 -2.99 -9.98 -3.83
C TYR A 429 -2.56 -8.93 -2.83
N THR A 430 -1.61 -9.27 -1.98
CA THR A 430 -0.95 -8.38 -1.03
C THR A 430 0.45 -8.10 -1.52
N PRO A 431 0.79 -6.85 -1.88
CA PRO A 431 2.11 -6.49 -2.37
C PRO A 431 3.21 -6.74 -1.34
N ALA A 432 4.44 -6.96 -1.82
CA ALA A 432 5.60 -7.16 -0.96
C ALA A 432 6.16 -5.80 -0.48
N ASP A 433 5.98 -5.50 0.79
CA ASP A 433 6.58 -4.35 1.43
C ASP A 433 8.10 -4.55 1.60
N GLY A 434 8.85 -3.45 1.75
CA GLY A 434 10.21 -3.48 2.27
C GLY A 434 10.24 -3.83 3.76
N GLY A 435 11.44 -3.92 4.33
CA GLY A 435 11.65 -4.03 5.78
C GLY A 435 11.84 -2.66 6.42
N ASP A 436 11.43 -2.51 7.69
CA ASP A 436 11.82 -1.35 8.49
C ASP A 436 13.33 -1.39 8.80
N GLY A 437 13.98 -0.25 8.92
CA GLY A 437 15.31 -0.16 9.48
C GLY A 437 15.30 -0.51 10.98
N MET A 438 16.49 -0.62 11.58
CA MET A 438 16.61 -0.78 13.03
C MET A 438 17.02 0.53 13.69
N LYS A 439 16.61 0.75 14.94
CA LYS A 439 17.07 1.89 15.73
C LYS A 439 18.56 1.76 16.03
N GLY A 440 19.29 2.88 16.04
CA GLY A 440 20.68 2.93 16.49
C GLY A 440 20.78 2.64 18.00
N LEU A 441 21.92 2.12 18.43
CA LEU A 441 22.20 1.93 19.86
C LEU A 441 22.63 3.25 20.50
N ASN A 442 22.34 3.40 21.80
CA ASN A 442 22.80 4.54 22.57
C ASN A 442 24.34 4.52 22.70
N GLY A 443 24.94 5.69 22.72
CA GLY A 443 26.29 5.91 23.23
C GLY A 443 26.36 5.74 24.75
N LYS A 444 27.53 5.76 25.29
CA LYS A 444 27.77 5.59 26.73
C LYS A 444 28.24 6.88 27.39
N GLY A 445 27.94 7.05 28.69
CA GLY A 445 28.39 8.21 29.45
C GLY A 445 29.88 8.15 29.79
N GLY A 446 30.54 9.30 29.85
CA GLY A 446 31.89 9.46 30.30
C GLY A 446 32.01 9.35 31.83
N SER A 447 33.21 9.12 32.36
CA SER A 447 33.47 9.05 33.80
C SER A 447 33.68 10.42 34.42
N GLY A 448 33.52 10.54 35.75
CA GLY A 448 33.77 11.73 36.51
C GLY A 448 35.26 11.97 36.71
N GLY A 449 35.64 13.24 36.81
CA GLY A 449 36.96 13.70 37.21
C GLY A 449 37.20 13.51 38.73
N GLY A 450 38.44 13.36 39.13
CA GLY A 450 38.83 13.31 40.54
C GLY A 450 38.81 14.68 41.20
N GLY A 451 38.58 14.77 42.49
CA GLY A 451 38.75 15.98 43.25
C GLY A 451 40.23 16.30 43.45
N GLY A 452 40.57 17.57 43.59
CA GLY A 452 41.92 18.04 43.97
C GLY A 452 42.27 17.70 45.41
N GLY A 453 43.56 17.51 45.69
CA GLY A 453 44.05 17.30 47.05
C GLY A 453 43.92 18.56 47.91
N GLY A 454 43.88 18.42 49.23
CA GLY A 454 43.95 19.54 50.16
C GLY A 454 45.32 20.15 50.24
N GLY A 455 45.43 21.38 50.83
CA GLY A 455 46.70 22.07 51.15
C GLY A 455 47.08 21.89 52.56
N ASP A 456 48.30 22.35 52.89
CA ASP A 456 49.06 22.21 54.16
C ASP A 456 48.36 22.75 55.42
N ASN A 457 48.58 22.10 56.57
CA ASN A 457 48.12 22.52 57.90
C ASN A 457 49.25 22.99 58.81
N GLY A 458 50.35 23.57 58.30
CA GLY A 458 51.42 24.07 59.07
C GLY A 458 50.96 25.13 60.08
N THR A 459 51.65 25.27 61.26
CA THR A 459 51.29 26.15 62.33
C THR A 459 51.22 27.64 61.93
N LEU A 460 51.65 27.99 60.74
CA LEU A 460 51.62 29.32 60.17
C LEU A 460 50.78 29.43 58.89
N CYS A 461 50.20 28.34 58.41
CA CYS A 461 49.41 28.30 57.18
C CYS A 461 47.99 27.89 57.50
N GLN A 462 47.02 28.41 56.74
CA GLN A 462 45.62 27.95 56.84
C GLN A 462 45.49 26.69 56.06
N SER A 463 44.65 25.77 56.58
CA SER A 463 44.30 24.53 55.85
C SER A 463 43.50 24.85 54.58
N ASP A 464 44.03 24.43 53.45
CA ASP A 464 43.42 24.67 52.14
C ASP A 464 42.64 23.49 51.59
N ARG A 465 41.72 23.81 50.71
CA ARG A 465 40.76 22.88 50.22
C ARG A 465 40.88 22.70 48.73
N GLY A 466 40.99 21.45 48.25
CA GLY A 466 40.91 21.08 46.85
C GLY A 466 39.52 21.31 46.29
N GLY A 467 39.44 21.66 45.03
CA GLY A 467 38.20 21.72 44.25
C GLY A 467 37.62 20.32 43.98
N GLY A 468 36.30 20.22 43.91
CA GLY A 468 35.62 18.99 43.49
C GLY A 468 35.85 18.68 42.01
N GLY A 469 35.92 17.42 41.60
CA GLY A 469 35.96 17.01 40.21
C GLY A 469 34.64 17.28 39.47
N GLY A 470 34.67 17.53 38.17
CA GLY A 470 33.49 17.65 37.33
C GLY A 470 32.87 16.30 37.01
N SER A 471 31.55 16.23 36.84
CA SER A 471 30.92 14.97 36.40
C SER A 471 31.07 14.73 34.91
N GLY A 472 31.01 13.47 34.49
CA GLY A 472 30.99 13.06 33.09
C GLY A 472 29.72 13.46 32.36
N GLY A 473 29.81 13.65 31.05
CA GLY A 473 28.65 13.89 30.19
C GLY A 473 27.86 12.60 29.88
N CYS A 474 26.59 12.73 29.60
CA CYS A 474 25.70 11.66 29.20
C CYS A 474 26.07 11.05 27.84
N GLY A 475 25.80 9.75 27.63
CA GLY A 475 25.83 9.16 26.33
C GLY A 475 24.65 9.64 25.45
N GLY A 476 24.90 9.80 24.16
CA GLY A 476 23.88 10.19 23.19
C GLY A 476 22.87 9.06 22.91
N ILE A 477 21.63 9.43 22.65
CA ILE A 477 20.58 8.46 22.27
C ILE A 477 20.80 8.02 20.82
N GLY A 478 20.54 6.72 20.53
CA GLY A 478 20.58 6.17 19.17
C GLY A 478 19.52 6.76 18.26
N GLY A 479 19.88 7.01 16.99
CA GLY A 479 19.01 7.58 15.97
C GLY A 479 17.79 6.72 15.66
N ASN A 480 16.72 7.36 15.22
CA ASN A 480 15.48 6.68 14.88
C ASN A 480 15.59 6.01 13.51
N LEU A 481 14.90 4.86 13.38
CA LEU A 481 14.84 4.09 12.15
C LEU A 481 14.03 4.80 11.06
N GLY A 482 14.30 4.52 9.79
CA GLY A 482 13.43 4.80 8.66
C GLY A 482 12.42 3.67 8.47
N GLY A 483 11.16 4.02 8.19
CA GLY A 483 10.08 3.07 7.95
C GLY A 483 10.19 2.42 6.57
N LYS A 484 9.56 1.26 6.41
CA LYS A 484 9.51 0.51 5.16
C LYS A 484 8.73 1.22 4.06
N GLY A 485 9.17 1.15 2.82
CA GLY A 485 8.35 1.45 1.63
C GLY A 485 7.34 0.33 1.40
N ARG A 486 6.11 0.69 1.02
CA ARG A 486 5.07 -0.28 0.71
C ARG A 486 5.20 -0.79 -0.71
N GLY A 487 4.77 -2.04 -0.95
CA GLY A 487 4.75 -2.62 -2.29
C GLY A 487 3.73 -1.96 -3.21
N GLY A 488 3.99 -1.97 -4.50
CA GLY A 488 3.08 -1.52 -5.55
C GLY A 488 1.99 -2.56 -5.83
N GLY A 489 0.78 -2.10 -6.14
CA GLY A 489 -0.36 -2.95 -6.51
C GLY A 489 -0.17 -3.66 -7.83
N GLY A 490 -0.77 -4.84 -7.99
CA GLY A 490 -0.78 -5.60 -9.23
C GLY A 490 -1.86 -5.14 -10.21
N SER A 491 -1.71 -5.50 -11.47
CA SER A 491 -2.72 -5.39 -12.53
C SER A 491 -3.05 -6.79 -13.04
N PHE A 492 -4.31 -7.22 -12.89
CA PHE A 492 -4.76 -8.56 -13.19
C PHE A 492 -6.05 -8.50 -14.04
N ALA A 493 -6.01 -9.02 -15.28
CA ALA A 493 -7.25 -9.12 -16.05
C ALA A 493 -8.17 -10.19 -15.42
N VAL A 494 -7.61 -11.35 -15.07
CA VAL A 494 -8.30 -12.42 -14.32
C VAL A 494 -7.43 -12.86 -13.14
N PHE A 495 -7.99 -12.89 -11.95
CA PHE A 495 -7.32 -13.30 -10.72
C PHE A 495 -8.06 -14.45 -10.05
N VAL A 496 -7.39 -15.56 -9.87
CA VAL A 496 -7.98 -16.81 -9.34
C VAL A 496 -7.27 -17.18 -8.05
N ALA A 497 -7.82 -16.78 -6.91
CA ALA A 497 -7.26 -17.14 -5.61
C ALA A 497 -7.44 -18.63 -5.31
N GLY A 498 -8.53 -19.23 -5.77
CA GLY A 498 -8.85 -20.65 -5.64
C GLY A 498 -10.04 -21.04 -6.49
N GLY A 499 -10.44 -22.33 -6.49
CA GLY A 499 -11.57 -22.84 -7.25
C GLY A 499 -11.24 -23.19 -8.70
N MET A 500 -12.28 -23.35 -9.54
CA MET A 500 -12.16 -23.78 -10.93
C MET A 500 -12.68 -22.69 -11.87
N ILE A 501 -11.88 -22.33 -12.88
CA ILE A 501 -12.25 -21.35 -13.90
C ILE A 501 -11.87 -21.86 -15.29
N THR A 502 -12.71 -21.54 -16.28
CA THR A 502 -12.38 -21.64 -17.69
C THR A 502 -12.31 -20.24 -18.27
N VAL A 503 -11.15 -19.88 -18.82
CA VAL A 503 -10.89 -18.60 -19.48
C VAL A 503 -10.63 -18.91 -20.95
N SER A 504 -11.61 -18.67 -21.82
CA SER A 504 -11.48 -18.99 -23.25
C SER A 504 -12.05 -17.87 -24.12
N ASP A 505 -11.49 -17.73 -25.31
CA ASP A 505 -11.98 -16.81 -26.34
C ASP A 505 -12.07 -15.36 -25.88
N ASN A 506 -11.10 -14.92 -25.04
CA ASN A 506 -11.06 -13.58 -24.48
C ASN A 506 -9.91 -12.75 -25.04
N GLN A 507 -10.09 -11.42 -25.02
CA GLN A 507 -9.02 -10.44 -25.18
C GLN A 507 -8.68 -9.86 -23.82
N LEU A 508 -7.50 -10.19 -23.29
CA LEU A 508 -7.04 -9.74 -21.98
C LEU A 508 -5.95 -8.67 -22.14
N SER A 509 -6.04 -7.62 -21.36
CA SER A 509 -5.00 -6.60 -21.30
C SER A 509 -4.77 -6.11 -19.87
N THR A 510 -3.51 -5.87 -19.53
CA THR A 510 -3.11 -5.25 -18.28
C THR A 510 -2.21 -4.04 -18.57
N LEU A 511 -2.45 -2.92 -17.90
CA LEU A 511 -1.74 -1.67 -18.18
C LEU A 511 -0.49 -1.45 -17.32
N GLY A 512 -0.13 -2.45 -16.49
CA GLY A 512 1.10 -2.47 -15.73
C GLY A 512 0.94 -2.53 -14.22
N GLY A 513 2.02 -2.88 -13.52
CA GLY A 513 2.07 -2.87 -12.05
C GLY A 513 2.35 -1.48 -11.46
N GLY A 514 1.93 -1.25 -10.21
CA GLY A 514 2.28 -0.07 -9.43
C GLY A 514 3.77 -0.07 -9.05
N LYS A 515 4.40 1.09 -8.93
CA LYS A 515 5.77 1.20 -8.40
C LYS A 515 5.78 0.91 -6.91
N GLY A 516 6.86 0.30 -6.41
CA GLY A 516 7.11 0.22 -4.98
C GLY A 516 7.41 1.60 -4.37
N GLY A 517 6.97 1.83 -3.14
CA GLY A 517 7.25 3.04 -2.39
C GLY A 517 8.71 3.10 -1.93
N LYS A 518 9.24 4.29 -1.77
CA LYS A 518 10.58 4.53 -1.22
C LYS A 518 10.62 4.16 0.27
N GLY A 519 11.72 3.57 0.75
CA GLY A 519 12.01 3.43 2.17
C GLY A 519 12.28 4.79 2.83
N GLY A 520 11.87 4.94 4.10
CA GLY A 520 12.13 6.14 4.89
C GLY A 520 13.61 6.32 5.22
N ALA A 521 14.05 7.56 5.29
CA ALA A 521 15.41 7.89 5.74
C ALA A 521 15.58 7.65 7.25
N ALA A 522 16.76 7.27 7.67
CA ALA A 522 17.10 7.17 9.09
C ALA A 522 17.61 8.52 9.65
N SER A 523 17.46 8.74 10.96
CA SER A 523 18.04 9.91 11.62
C SER A 523 19.44 9.64 12.20
N PRO A 524 20.29 10.67 12.31
CA PRO A 524 21.56 10.54 13.04
C PRO A 524 21.30 10.28 14.52
N GLY A 525 22.26 9.65 15.19
CA GLY A 525 22.28 9.55 16.63
C GLY A 525 22.59 10.91 17.29
N GLN A 526 22.16 11.07 18.52
CA GLN A 526 22.45 12.24 19.33
C GLN A 526 23.93 12.28 19.69
N GLN A 527 24.54 13.46 19.69
CA GLN A 527 25.91 13.66 20.19
C GLN A 527 25.98 13.38 21.70
N GLY A 528 27.11 12.85 22.18
CA GLY A 528 27.35 12.69 23.60
C GLY A 528 27.55 14.05 24.30
N GLY A 529 27.09 14.14 25.54
CA GLY A 529 27.26 15.32 26.37
C GLY A 529 28.72 15.59 26.72
N ASN A 530 29.12 16.85 26.89
CA ASN A 530 30.45 17.19 27.34
C ASN A 530 30.60 16.87 28.82
N GLY A 531 31.81 16.49 29.26
CA GLY A 531 32.16 16.48 30.67
C GLY A 531 32.22 17.90 31.21
N ALA A 532 32.00 18.08 32.50
CA ALA A 532 32.03 19.36 33.15
C ALA A 532 33.43 19.66 33.74
N PRO A 533 33.78 20.93 33.90
CA PRO A 533 35.04 21.31 34.57
C PRO A 533 35.01 20.94 36.06
N GLY A 534 36.17 20.66 36.63
CA GLY A 534 36.36 20.60 38.07
C GLY A 534 36.35 21.99 38.68
N GLY A 535 36.11 22.07 39.99
CA GLY A 535 36.17 23.29 40.78
C GLY A 535 37.62 23.77 40.97
N SER A 536 37.82 25.06 41.07
CA SER A 536 39.12 25.65 41.45
C SER A 536 39.45 25.35 42.92
N ALA A 537 40.71 25.31 43.23
CA ALA A 537 41.19 25.23 44.62
C ALA A 537 41.18 26.62 45.28
N ALA A 538 41.22 26.62 46.60
CA ALA A 538 41.61 27.79 47.41
C ALA A 538 43.08 27.65 47.72
N ASP A 539 43.82 28.77 47.52
CA ASP A 539 45.27 28.93 47.80
C ASP A 539 46.11 27.76 47.24
N ASP A 540 46.81 27.00 48.09
CA ASP A 540 47.65 25.84 47.65
C ASP A 540 46.94 24.48 47.55
N GLY A 541 45.62 24.47 47.67
CA GLY A 541 44.83 23.25 47.32
C GLY A 541 44.94 22.89 45.84
N GLY A 542 44.62 21.66 45.50
CA GLY A 542 44.58 21.16 44.13
C GLY A 542 43.26 21.49 43.43
N GLN A 543 43.31 21.80 42.15
CA GLN A 543 42.13 21.92 41.30
C GLN A 543 41.48 20.56 41.05
N GLY A 544 40.14 20.49 40.96
CA GLY A 544 39.43 19.28 40.52
C GLY A 544 39.65 18.98 39.05
N GLY A 545 39.69 17.70 38.68
CA GLY A 545 39.80 17.22 37.32
C GLY A 545 38.50 17.39 36.53
N MET A 546 38.59 17.48 35.23
CA MET A 546 37.45 17.54 34.31
C MET A 546 36.72 16.19 34.21
N GLY A 547 35.38 16.18 34.05
CA GLY A 547 34.65 14.99 33.66
C GLY A 547 34.90 14.56 32.21
N GLY A 548 34.80 13.30 31.91
CA GLY A 548 34.93 12.76 30.57
C GLY A 548 33.69 13.01 29.70
N ARG A 549 33.88 13.16 28.40
CA ARG A 549 32.79 13.29 27.46
C ARG A 549 32.07 11.97 27.27
N GLY A 550 30.71 11.94 27.13
CA GLY A 550 29.95 10.80 26.65
C GLY A 550 30.16 10.59 25.16
N SER A 551 29.99 9.36 24.69
CA SER A 551 30.01 9.02 23.26
C SER A 551 28.68 9.31 22.57
N ALA A 552 28.69 9.50 21.25
CA ALA A 552 27.50 9.68 20.46
C ALA A 552 26.69 8.37 20.35
N GLY A 553 25.38 8.49 20.22
CA GLY A 553 24.53 7.38 19.77
C GLY A 553 24.82 7.02 18.33
N GLY A 554 24.57 5.76 17.97
CA GLY A 554 24.64 5.27 16.59
C GLY A 554 23.51 5.86 15.75
N ALA A 555 23.71 6.04 14.45
CA ALA A 555 22.65 6.42 13.53
C ALA A 555 21.57 5.32 13.45
N GLY A 556 20.34 5.65 13.15
CA GLY A 556 19.30 4.70 12.79
C GLY A 556 19.60 4.00 11.47
N GLY A 557 19.01 2.83 11.24
CA GLY A 557 19.01 2.13 9.97
C GLY A 557 17.89 2.66 9.07
N PRO A 558 18.12 2.90 7.78
CA PRO A 558 17.10 3.34 6.83
C PRO A 558 16.15 2.21 6.47
N GLY A 559 14.92 2.51 6.09
CA GLY A 559 13.94 1.55 5.61
C GLY A 559 14.25 1.01 4.22
N GLY A 560 13.85 -0.23 3.92
CA GLY A 560 13.90 -0.81 2.58
C GLY A 560 12.78 -0.30 1.70
N GLY A 561 12.98 -0.20 0.38
CA GLY A 561 11.96 0.12 -0.61
C GLY A 561 10.98 -1.04 -0.82
N GLY A 562 9.74 -0.74 -1.14
CA GLY A 562 8.72 -1.74 -1.50
C GLY A 562 8.97 -2.42 -2.83
N GLY A 563 8.52 -3.65 -3.02
CA GLY A 563 8.54 -4.35 -4.30
C GLY A 563 7.60 -3.72 -5.33
N GLY A 564 7.91 -3.83 -6.60
CA GLY A 564 7.04 -3.41 -7.69
C GLY A 564 5.88 -4.38 -7.88
N GLY A 565 4.72 -3.88 -8.30
CA GLY A 565 3.53 -4.67 -8.56
C GLY A 565 3.64 -5.50 -9.85
N PRO A 566 3.03 -6.68 -9.93
CA PRO A 566 2.99 -7.50 -11.14
C PRO A 566 1.98 -6.99 -12.16
N SER A 567 2.14 -7.43 -13.42
CA SER A 567 1.22 -7.18 -14.54
C SER A 567 0.93 -8.51 -15.23
N ILE A 568 -0.21 -9.13 -14.94
CA ILE A 568 -0.48 -10.52 -15.30
C ILE A 568 -1.90 -10.64 -15.86
N CYS A 569 -2.04 -11.26 -17.05
CA CYS A 569 -3.35 -11.50 -17.63
C CYS A 569 -4.17 -12.49 -16.80
N VAL A 570 -3.61 -13.65 -16.45
CA VAL A 570 -4.27 -14.63 -15.59
C VAL A 570 -3.33 -15.00 -14.44
N ALA A 571 -3.64 -14.51 -13.24
CA ALA A 571 -2.92 -14.85 -12.03
C ALA A 571 -3.68 -15.93 -11.26
N ARG A 572 -2.97 -16.97 -10.82
CA ARG A 572 -3.56 -18.10 -10.09
C ARG A 572 -2.85 -18.36 -8.77
N GLY A 573 -3.64 -18.59 -7.74
CA GLY A 573 -3.17 -18.99 -6.43
C GLY A 573 -2.87 -20.48 -6.32
N PRO A 574 -2.31 -20.93 -5.20
CA PRO A 574 -2.12 -22.35 -4.91
C PRO A 574 -3.47 -23.06 -4.88
N GLY A 575 -3.59 -24.17 -5.60
CA GLY A 575 -4.83 -24.96 -5.67
C GLY A 575 -5.92 -24.43 -6.62
N ALA A 576 -5.69 -23.32 -7.31
CA ALA A 576 -6.57 -22.86 -8.37
C ALA A 576 -6.45 -23.74 -9.63
N SER A 577 -7.58 -24.17 -10.19
CA SER A 577 -7.64 -24.94 -11.45
C SER A 577 -8.09 -24.00 -12.57
N VAL A 578 -7.19 -23.70 -13.50
CA VAL A 578 -7.44 -22.78 -14.62
C VAL A 578 -7.32 -23.55 -15.94
N LEU A 579 -8.41 -23.58 -16.69
CA LEU A 579 -8.39 -23.97 -18.10
C LEU A 579 -8.28 -22.71 -18.95
N PHE A 580 -7.21 -22.60 -19.73
CA PHE A 580 -6.84 -21.41 -20.48
C PHE A 580 -6.70 -21.77 -21.97
N MET A 581 -7.59 -21.26 -22.83
CA MET A 581 -7.65 -21.61 -24.26
C MET A 581 -8.05 -20.43 -25.11
N ASN A 582 -7.45 -20.28 -26.28
CA ASN A 582 -7.79 -19.27 -27.29
C ASN A 582 -7.92 -17.85 -26.72
N VAL A 583 -6.93 -17.45 -25.91
CA VAL A 583 -6.92 -16.14 -25.24
C VAL A 583 -5.78 -15.28 -25.81
N SER A 584 -6.09 -14.08 -26.25
CA SER A 584 -5.08 -13.09 -26.54
C SER A 584 -4.73 -12.30 -25.27
N CYS A 585 -3.45 -12.14 -24.98
CA CYS A 585 -2.95 -11.43 -23.81
C CYS A 585 -1.96 -10.33 -24.19
N SER A 586 -2.18 -9.13 -23.67
CA SER A 586 -1.23 -8.01 -23.76
C SER A 586 -0.93 -7.50 -22.35
N THR A 587 0.32 -7.58 -21.91
CA THR A 587 0.73 -7.11 -20.59
C THR A 587 1.47 -5.79 -20.68
N GLY A 588 1.09 -4.82 -19.83
CA GLY A 588 1.89 -3.63 -19.57
C GLY A 588 3.15 -3.96 -18.76
N ALA A 589 4.05 -2.99 -18.64
CA ALA A 589 5.28 -3.16 -17.87
C ALA A 589 4.97 -3.43 -16.37
N PRO A 590 5.70 -4.35 -15.70
CA PRO A 590 5.57 -4.51 -14.26
C PRO A 590 6.08 -3.25 -13.54
N GLY A 591 5.64 -3.05 -12.31
CA GLY A 591 6.09 -1.95 -11.48
C GLY A 591 7.56 -2.04 -11.15
N LEU A 592 8.24 -0.91 -11.12
CA LEU A 592 9.62 -0.84 -10.61
C LEU A 592 9.62 -0.94 -9.09
N GLY A 593 10.63 -1.60 -8.52
CA GLY A 593 10.86 -1.60 -7.09
C GLY A 593 11.20 -0.21 -6.56
N GLY A 594 10.77 0.09 -5.34
CA GLY A 594 11.07 1.35 -4.67
C GLY A 594 12.54 1.43 -4.24
N PRO A 595 13.15 2.63 -4.25
CA PRO A 595 14.50 2.82 -3.71
C PRO A 595 14.48 2.67 -2.19
N GLY A 596 15.59 2.21 -1.61
CA GLY A 596 15.80 2.22 -0.17
C GLY A 596 15.92 3.64 0.39
N GLY A 597 15.68 3.78 1.70
CA GLY A 597 15.85 5.03 2.43
C GLY A 597 17.31 5.46 2.51
N ALA A 598 17.54 6.76 2.71
CA ALA A 598 18.87 7.29 2.94
C ALA A 598 19.32 7.07 4.40
N SER A 599 20.62 6.94 4.60
CA SER A 599 21.24 6.83 5.93
C SER A 599 22.29 7.91 6.15
N PRO A 600 22.39 8.45 7.38
CA PRO A 600 23.49 9.34 7.77
C PRO A 600 24.89 8.70 7.63
N THR A 601 24.97 7.36 7.64
CA THR A 601 26.22 6.61 7.49
C THR A 601 26.57 6.29 6.03
N GLY A 602 25.72 6.68 5.06
CA GLY A 602 25.91 6.39 3.65
C GLY A 602 25.44 5.00 3.19
N VAL A 603 25.05 4.10 4.10
CA VAL A 603 24.52 2.77 3.77
C VAL A 603 23.03 2.87 3.59
N ALA A 604 22.53 2.88 2.35
CA ALA A 604 21.11 2.96 2.04
C ALA A 604 20.36 1.67 2.42
N GLY A 605 19.03 1.79 2.56
CA GLY A 605 18.13 0.64 2.67
C GLY A 605 18.15 -0.23 1.42
N GLY A 606 17.68 -1.47 1.53
CA GLY A 606 17.55 -2.39 0.39
C GLY A 606 16.61 -1.83 -0.66
N ILE A 607 16.95 -1.98 -1.95
CA ILE A 607 16.08 -1.61 -3.07
C ILE A 607 15.03 -2.71 -3.25
N GLY A 608 13.76 -2.36 -3.43
CA GLY A 608 12.71 -3.31 -3.77
C GLY A 608 12.96 -3.94 -5.13
N ALA A 609 12.56 -5.20 -5.30
CA ALA A 609 12.64 -5.87 -6.58
C ALA A 609 11.54 -5.36 -7.53
N ASN A 610 11.80 -5.38 -8.84
CA ASN A 610 10.77 -5.09 -9.85
C ASN A 610 9.72 -6.21 -9.85
N GLY A 611 8.47 -5.86 -10.13
CA GLY A 611 7.40 -6.84 -10.32
C GLY A 611 7.63 -7.75 -11.52
N LEU A 612 6.72 -8.70 -11.73
CA LEU A 612 6.75 -9.64 -12.87
C LEU A 612 5.60 -9.33 -13.85
N ALA A 613 5.82 -9.65 -15.13
CA ALA A 613 4.78 -9.65 -16.13
C ALA A 613 4.63 -11.04 -16.76
N GLY A 614 3.40 -11.41 -17.18
CA GLY A 614 3.17 -12.69 -17.83
C GLY A 614 1.73 -12.96 -18.17
N GLU A 615 1.52 -13.93 -19.05
CA GLU A 615 0.18 -14.32 -19.49
C GLU A 615 -0.56 -15.12 -18.43
N ASN A 616 0.08 -16.15 -17.88
CA ASN A 616 -0.52 -17.07 -16.91
C ASN A 616 0.56 -17.44 -15.86
N LEU A 617 0.50 -16.80 -14.71
CA LEU A 617 1.47 -17.01 -13.65
C LEU A 617 0.81 -17.51 -12.36
N GLN A 618 1.50 -18.46 -11.72
CA GLN A 618 1.14 -18.89 -10.38
C GLN A 618 1.80 -17.96 -9.34
N LEU A 619 0.98 -17.50 -8.40
CA LEU A 619 1.41 -16.74 -7.23
C LEU A 619 1.49 -17.68 -6.02
N ASN A 620 2.25 -17.29 -5.01
CA ASN A 620 2.44 -18.07 -3.78
C ASN A 620 1.38 -17.73 -2.73
#